data_5e561f0d68bc481bc344cdd4d9da4486
#
_entry.id   5e561f0d68bc481bc344cdd4d9da4486
#
_cell.length_a   1.000
_cell.length_b   1.000
_cell.length_c   1.000
_cell.angle_alpha   90.00
_cell.angle_beta   90.00
_cell.angle_gamma   90.00
#
_symmetry.space_group_name_H-M   'P 1'
#
loop_
_entity.id
_entity.type
_entity.pdbx_description
1 polymer ?
#
loop_
_entity_poly.entity_id
_entity_poly.type
_entity_poly.pdbx_seq_one_letter_code
_entity_poly.pdbx_strand_id
1 'polypeptide(L)'
;MPYISCLPGMPGVDNVIVIVPETNIAERSALGWKTDNLLADKRIQIVIAPKIEDVKALFAAYEKRDTWCMFLGISAFPPLHAWFKLSLKYNVKRGIITEPPFEYGHPLWQHAVRFFLKDLRYVSRISKIFVMGNRRLGYYRLWSRRWEVIPFMYCTEWRERQPFTLPVENGNRLRLLYVGSLTARKNVACLLKACMLLSPTERTRLSIGIVGDGEQRAMLETMARSELLCGVGVEFLGTQPMDRIPGIMQQYDALALPSLHDGWGAVGNEALTLGLYFLCSDHCGARMLLNRPGNGCTFKAGDADHLAACIRQTINHIEAIREGINERIAWSRKNISGHAVAQRFLSHLISDPQS
;
A
#
# COMPACT_ATOMS: atom_id res chain seq x y z
N MET A 1 -2.52 -5.82 9.77
CA MET A 1 -2.02 -6.25 8.43
C MET A 1 -2.51 -7.66 8.16
N PRO A 2 -3.29 -7.91 7.09
CA PRO A 2 -3.95 -9.21 6.86
C PRO A 2 -3.03 -10.42 6.76
N TYR A 3 -1.77 -10.25 6.33
CA TYR A 3 -0.82 -11.37 6.29
C TYR A 3 -0.47 -11.91 7.68
N ILE A 4 -0.55 -11.08 8.74
CA ILE A 4 -0.28 -11.51 10.12
C ILE A 4 -1.29 -12.59 10.55
N SER A 5 -2.57 -12.40 10.21
CA SER A 5 -3.63 -13.38 10.50
C SER A 5 -3.48 -14.69 9.71
N CYS A 6 -2.66 -14.70 8.68
CA CYS A 6 -2.36 -15.89 7.89
C CYS A 6 -1.14 -16.67 8.41
N LEU A 7 -0.32 -16.09 9.28
CA LEU A 7 0.89 -16.73 9.81
C LEU A 7 0.61 -17.95 10.71
N PRO A 8 -0.37 -17.91 11.64
CA PRO A 8 -0.65 -19.06 12.48
C PRO A 8 -1.04 -20.30 11.68
N GLY A 9 -0.37 -21.41 11.95
CA GLY A 9 -0.58 -22.69 11.24
C GLY A 9 0.21 -22.84 9.96
N MET A 10 1.02 -21.86 9.56
CA MET A 10 1.99 -22.05 8.48
C MET A 10 3.18 -22.89 8.96
N PRO A 11 3.79 -23.72 8.08
CA PRO A 11 4.97 -24.49 8.43
C PRO A 11 6.09 -23.64 9.02
N GLY A 12 6.64 -24.05 10.16
CA GLY A 12 7.71 -23.31 10.86
C GLY A 12 7.23 -22.12 11.71
N VAL A 13 5.91 -21.98 11.93
CA VAL A 13 5.35 -20.93 12.81
C VAL A 13 4.62 -21.59 13.99
N ASP A 14 5.24 -21.55 15.18
CA ASP A 14 4.64 -22.07 16.40
C ASP A 14 3.72 -21.03 17.06
N ASN A 15 4.18 -19.78 17.14
CA ASN A 15 3.47 -18.70 17.81
C ASN A 15 3.60 -17.38 17.05
N VAL A 16 2.54 -16.59 17.07
CA VAL A 16 2.52 -15.21 16.56
C VAL A 16 2.10 -14.28 17.70
N ILE A 17 3.00 -13.35 18.04
CA ILE A 17 2.75 -12.34 19.08
C ILE A 17 2.82 -10.96 18.43
N VAL A 18 1.77 -10.17 18.60
CA VAL A 18 1.70 -8.80 18.08
C VAL A 18 1.68 -7.83 19.26
N ILE A 19 2.69 -6.98 19.34
CA ILE A 19 2.82 -5.99 20.41
C ILE A 19 2.54 -4.61 19.81
N VAL A 20 1.55 -3.92 20.36
CA VAL A 20 1.12 -2.59 19.88
C VAL A 20 1.09 -1.59 21.03
N PRO A 21 1.48 -0.31 20.80
CA PRO A 21 1.39 0.73 21.83
C PRO A 21 -0.07 1.12 22.12
N GLU A 22 -0.93 1.00 21.12
CA GLU A 22 -2.36 1.31 21.20
C GLU A 22 -3.14 0.55 20.11
N THR A 23 -4.44 0.36 20.30
CA THR A 23 -5.28 -0.39 19.35
C THR A 23 -5.79 0.45 18.19
N ASN A 24 -6.03 1.74 18.42
CA ASN A 24 -6.59 2.64 17.43
C ASN A 24 -5.91 4.01 17.49
N ILE A 25 -5.49 4.49 16.33
CA ILE A 25 -5.20 5.91 16.13
C ILE A 25 -6.54 6.58 15.81
N ALA A 26 -6.95 7.58 16.60
CA ALA A 26 -8.26 8.24 16.49
C ALA A 26 -8.58 8.68 15.05
N GLU A 27 -7.60 9.20 14.32
CA GLU A 27 -7.73 9.58 12.91
C GLU A 27 -8.12 8.41 11.99
N ARG A 28 -7.59 7.21 12.24
CA ARG A 28 -7.90 6.02 11.43
C ARG A 28 -9.28 5.46 11.77
N SER A 29 -9.67 5.50 13.05
CA SER A 29 -11.01 5.11 13.48
C SER A 29 -12.09 6.01 12.87
N ALA A 30 -11.83 7.32 12.79
CA ALA A 30 -12.72 8.29 12.13
C ALA A 30 -12.89 8.00 10.63
N LEU A 31 -11.89 7.37 9.99
CA LEU A 31 -11.95 6.94 8.59
C LEU A 31 -12.56 5.52 8.42
N GLY A 32 -13.08 4.92 9.50
CA GLY A 32 -13.73 3.60 9.47
C GLY A 32 -12.77 2.41 9.41
N TRP A 33 -11.49 2.59 9.76
CA TRP A 33 -10.55 1.48 9.90
C TRP A 33 -10.92 0.66 11.14
N LYS A 34 -11.16 -0.65 10.95
CA LYS A 34 -11.47 -1.59 12.02
C LYS A 34 -10.28 -2.51 12.26
N THR A 35 -9.96 -2.74 13.53
CA THR A 35 -8.92 -3.70 13.97
C THR A 35 -9.54 -4.99 14.53
N ASP A 36 -10.86 -5.08 14.55
CA ASP A 36 -11.63 -6.11 15.25
C ASP A 36 -11.28 -7.53 14.77
N ASN A 37 -11.04 -7.71 13.46
CA ASN A 37 -10.71 -9.03 12.91
C ASN A 37 -9.39 -9.58 13.44
N LEU A 38 -8.38 -8.72 13.61
CA LEU A 38 -7.11 -9.15 14.18
C LEU A 38 -7.22 -9.40 15.69
N LEU A 39 -7.96 -8.55 16.40
CA LEU A 39 -8.19 -8.69 17.85
C LEU A 39 -9.01 -9.94 18.20
N ALA A 40 -9.89 -10.37 17.30
CA ALA A 40 -10.73 -11.56 17.49
C ALA A 40 -10.00 -12.88 17.16
N ASP A 41 -8.85 -12.85 16.52
CA ASP A 41 -8.11 -14.06 16.13
C ASP A 41 -7.37 -14.68 17.33
N LYS A 42 -7.98 -15.70 17.95
CA LYS A 42 -7.43 -16.40 19.13
C LYS A 42 -6.10 -17.13 18.87
N ARG A 43 -5.68 -17.29 17.62
CA ARG A 43 -4.41 -17.91 17.24
C ARG A 43 -3.24 -16.95 17.38
N ILE A 44 -3.51 -15.65 17.57
CA ILE A 44 -2.53 -14.59 17.71
C ILE A 44 -2.60 -14.03 19.12
N GLN A 45 -1.50 -14.01 19.82
CA GLN A 45 -1.40 -13.30 21.08
C GLN A 45 -1.20 -11.81 20.82
N ILE A 46 -2.17 -10.98 21.21
CA ILE A 46 -2.06 -9.52 21.07
C ILE A 46 -1.82 -8.90 22.44
N VAL A 47 -0.75 -8.11 22.53
CA VAL A 47 -0.34 -7.42 23.75
C VAL A 47 -0.44 -5.92 23.50
N ILE A 48 -1.39 -5.28 24.18
CA ILE A 48 -1.73 -3.87 23.97
C ILE A 48 -1.13 -3.03 25.08
N ALA A 49 -0.44 -1.95 24.71
CA ALA A 49 0.16 -0.98 25.62
C ALA A 49 0.93 -1.64 26.82
N PRO A 50 1.81 -2.65 26.55
CA PRO A 50 2.46 -3.37 27.63
C PRO A 50 3.42 -2.46 28.40
N LYS A 51 3.54 -2.72 29.70
CA LYS A 51 4.65 -2.18 30.47
C LYS A 51 5.96 -2.79 30.00
N ILE A 52 7.07 -2.12 30.28
CA ILE A 52 8.39 -2.60 29.85
C ILE A 52 8.75 -3.96 30.46
N GLU A 53 8.24 -4.25 31.64
CA GLU A 53 8.40 -5.53 32.35
C GLU A 53 7.71 -6.67 31.62
N ASP A 54 6.51 -6.44 31.05
CA ASP A 54 5.78 -7.45 30.28
C ASP A 54 6.55 -7.81 28.99
N VAL A 55 7.07 -6.81 28.31
CA VAL A 55 7.90 -7.01 27.10
C VAL A 55 9.20 -7.72 27.45
N LYS A 56 9.81 -7.42 28.59
CA LYS A 56 10.99 -8.08 29.11
C LYS A 56 10.72 -9.57 29.39
N ALA A 57 9.60 -9.88 30.02
CA ALA A 57 9.17 -11.26 30.28
C ALA A 57 8.96 -12.06 28.97
N LEU A 58 8.34 -11.43 27.95
CA LEU A 58 8.19 -12.03 26.64
C LEU A 58 9.55 -12.36 26.00
N PHE A 59 10.49 -11.43 25.95
CA PHE A 59 11.81 -11.72 25.38
C PHE A 59 12.53 -12.84 26.15
N ALA A 60 12.48 -12.86 27.48
CA ALA A 60 13.07 -13.92 28.29
C ALA A 60 12.45 -15.30 28.02
N ALA A 61 11.12 -15.35 27.79
CA ALA A 61 10.40 -16.59 27.47
C ALA A 61 10.77 -17.18 26.09
N TYR A 62 11.17 -16.32 25.15
CA TYR A 62 11.38 -16.71 23.75
C TYR A 62 12.85 -16.65 23.29
N GLU A 63 13.80 -16.17 24.10
CA GLU A 63 15.21 -16.03 23.70
C GLU A 63 15.94 -17.34 23.39
N LYS A 64 15.44 -18.49 23.93
CA LYS A 64 16.00 -19.83 23.68
C LYS A 64 15.35 -20.53 22.50
N ARG A 65 14.38 -19.90 21.84
CA ARG A 65 13.66 -20.42 20.67
C ARG A 65 14.16 -19.73 19.40
N ASP A 66 13.91 -20.32 18.24
CA ASP A 66 14.16 -19.62 16.97
C ASP A 66 13.13 -18.51 16.76
N THR A 67 13.40 -17.35 17.33
CA THR A 67 12.45 -16.23 17.41
C THR A 67 12.90 -15.06 16.55
N TRP A 68 12.01 -14.64 15.67
CA TRP A 68 12.14 -13.40 14.92
C TRP A 68 11.34 -12.27 15.56
N CYS A 69 12.02 -11.17 15.84
CA CYS A 69 11.40 -9.92 16.28
C CYS A 69 11.35 -8.94 15.10
N MET A 70 10.15 -8.68 14.59
CA MET A 70 9.94 -7.76 13.48
C MET A 70 9.46 -6.40 13.98
N PHE A 71 10.20 -5.34 13.66
CA PHE A 71 9.91 -3.98 14.11
C PHE A 71 9.47 -3.10 12.93
N LEU A 72 8.44 -2.29 13.13
CA LEU A 72 8.01 -1.26 12.16
C LEU A 72 8.89 -0.01 12.28
N GLY A 73 10.12 -0.09 11.74
CA GLY A 73 11.18 0.90 11.93
C GLY A 73 11.93 0.74 13.26
N ILE A 74 13.05 1.46 13.41
CA ILE A 74 13.87 1.41 14.64
C ILE A 74 13.45 2.50 15.63
N SER A 75 13.23 3.72 15.12
CA SER A 75 13.00 4.92 15.93
C SER A 75 11.73 5.69 15.49
N ALA A 76 10.76 4.99 14.89
CA ALA A 76 9.54 5.62 14.39
C ALA A 76 8.67 6.20 15.53
N PHE A 77 8.56 5.44 16.63
CA PHE A 77 7.78 5.82 17.82
C PHE A 77 8.57 5.51 19.09
N PRO A 78 8.45 6.35 20.16
CA PRO A 78 9.18 6.15 21.39
C PRO A 78 9.02 4.75 22.02
N PRO A 79 7.82 4.17 22.17
CA PRO A 79 7.65 2.82 22.71
C PRO A 79 8.35 1.75 21.86
N LEU A 80 8.23 1.80 20.54
CA LEU A 80 8.91 0.87 19.64
C LEU A 80 10.42 0.91 19.80
N HIS A 81 10.99 2.12 19.92
CA HIS A 81 12.43 2.28 20.15
C HIS A 81 12.89 1.70 21.48
N ALA A 82 12.09 1.85 22.54
CA ALA A 82 12.37 1.25 23.84
C ALA A 82 12.36 -0.30 23.76
N TRP A 83 11.36 -0.88 23.10
CA TRP A 83 11.25 -2.33 22.88
C TRP A 83 12.37 -2.86 21.98
N PHE A 84 12.74 -2.12 20.94
CA PHE A 84 13.88 -2.46 20.09
C PHE A 84 15.18 -2.50 20.92
N LYS A 85 15.47 -1.47 21.72
CA LYS A 85 16.64 -1.44 22.62
C LYS A 85 16.63 -2.59 23.63
N LEU A 86 15.45 -2.89 24.17
CA LEU A 86 15.31 -4.00 25.10
C LEU A 86 15.66 -5.34 24.41
N SER A 87 15.19 -5.56 23.18
CA SER A 87 15.48 -6.77 22.43
C SER A 87 16.98 -7.04 22.24
N LEU A 88 17.83 -6.00 22.26
CA LEU A 88 19.29 -6.13 22.11
C LEU A 88 19.95 -6.90 23.25
N LYS A 89 19.25 -7.05 24.39
CA LYS A 89 19.74 -7.79 25.57
C LYS A 89 19.47 -9.30 25.49
N TYR A 90 18.69 -9.74 24.47
CA TYR A 90 18.25 -11.11 24.31
C TYR A 90 18.76 -11.71 23.01
N ASN A 91 18.95 -13.04 23.00
CA ASN A 91 19.35 -13.78 21.81
C ASN A 91 18.15 -14.05 20.90
N VAL A 92 17.71 -13.04 20.15
CA VAL A 92 16.60 -13.13 19.18
C VAL A 92 17.06 -12.57 17.84
N LYS A 93 16.53 -13.11 16.75
CA LYS A 93 16.75 -12.57 15.39
C LYS A 93 15.92 -11.31 15.20
N ARG A 94 16.44 -10.30 14.48
CA ARG A 94 15.79 -8.99 14.32
C ARG A 94 15.65 -8.62 12.86
N GLY A 95 14.44 -8.24 12.48
CA GLY A 95 14.12 -7.67 11.19
C GLY A 95 13.38 -6.34 11.32
N ILE A 96 13.47 -5.54 10.28
CA ILE A 96 12.78 -4.24 10.17
C ILE A 96 11.84 -4.28 8.98
N ILE A 97 10.62 -3.79 9.16
CA ILE A 97 9.70 -3.47 8.07
C ILE A 97 9.63 -1.96 7.99
N THR A 98 9.88 -1.37 6.83
CA THR A 98 9.96 0.08 6.68
C THR A 98 9.47 0.53 5.32
N GLU A 99 9.04 1.78 5.25
CA GLU A 99 8.83 2.47 3.98
C GLU A 99 10.17 2.98 3.42
N PRO A 100 10.31 3.13 2.09
CA PRO A 100 11.49 3.76 1.52
C PRO A 100 11.62 5.21 2.01
N PRO A 101 12.87 5.76 2.08
CA PRO A 101 13.06 7.14 2.48
C PRO A 101 12.31 8.09 1.54
N PHE A 102 11.68 9.04 2.15
CA PHE A 102 10.67 9.91 1.57
C PHE A 102 11.26 11.24 1.11
N GLU A 103 11.06 11.62 -0.17
CA GLU A 103 11.61 12.86 -0.72
C GLU A 103 10.65 14.05 -0.72
N TYR A 104 9.35 13.82 -0.56
CA TYR A 104 8.37 14.92 -0.57
C TYR A 104 8.54 15.78 0.68
N GLY A 105 9.03 16.99 0.48
CA GLY A 105 9.29 17.94 1.56
C GLY A 105 10.62 17.74 2.33
N HIS A 106 11.35 16.65 2.12
CA HIS A 106 12.63 16.40 2.78
C HIS A 106 13.66 15.79 1.82
N PRO A 107 14.81 16.43 1.61
CA PRO A 107 15.85 15.89 0.75
C PRO A 107 16.49 14.62 1.37
N LEU A 108 16.92 13.71 0.52
CA LEU A 108 17.52 12.41 0.93
C LEU A 108 18.67 12.53 1.92
N TRP A 109 19.47 13.58 1.83
CA TRP A 109 20.57 13.78 2.75
C TRP A 109 20.12 13.94 4.21
N GLN A 110 18.94 14.53 4.47
CA GLN A 110 18.39 14.62 5.82
C GLN A 110 18.06 13.24 6.39
N HIS A 111 17.51 12.35 5.56
CA HIS A 111 17.29 10.95 5.94
C HIS A 111 18.59 10.22 6.22
N ALA A 112 19.65 10.49 5.41
CA ALA A 112 20.97 9.93 5.60
C ALA A 112 21.60 10.42 6.91
N VAL A 113 21.56 11.72 7.19
CA VAL A 113 22.05 12.29 8.46
C VAL A 113 21.31 11.72 9.67
N ARG A 114 19.98 11.66 9.60
CA ARG A 114 19.17 11.05 10.67
C ARG A 114 19.55 9.60 10.92
N PHE A 115 19.68 8.81 9.85
CA PHE A 115 20.10 7.41 9.94
C PHE A 115 21.48 7.29 10.58
N PHE A 116 22.45 8.07 10.11
CA PHE A 116 23.82 8.07 10.65
C PHE A 116 23.84 8.39 12.14
N LEU A 117 23.11 9.42 12.57
CA LEU A 117 23.10 9.85 13.97
C LEU A 117 22.33 8.91 14.91
N LYS A 118 21.23 8.30 14.42
CA LYS A 118 20.29 7.55 15.28
C LYS A 118 20.36 6.04 15.12
N ASP A 119 20.48 5.55 13.89
CA ASP A 119 20.20 4.14 13.58
C ASP A 119 21.46 3.34 13.20
N LEU A 120 22.54 3.99 12.76
CA LEU A 120 23.79 3.34 12.32
C LEU A 120 24.37 2.38 13.36
N ARG A 121 24.32 2.75 14.64
CA ARG A 121 24.80 1.93 15.76
C ARG A 121 24.09 0.59 15.92
N TYR A 122 22.92 0.43 15.30
CA TYR A 122 22.10 -0.79 15.36
C TYR A 122 22.26 -1.70 14.14
N VAL A 123 22.99 -1.25 13.12
CA VAL A 123 23.14 -1.94 11.83
C VAL A 123 23.60 -3.40 12.01
N SER A 124 24.58 -3.64 12.90
CA SER A 124 25.12 -4.99 13.17
C SER A 124 24.15 -5.90 13.94
N ARG A 125 23.05 -5.37 14.44
CA ARG A 125 22.07 -6.08 15.27
C ARG A 125 20.78 -6.44 14.49
N ILE A 126 20.72 -6.10 13.22
CA ILE A 126 19.60 -6.35 12.31
C ILE A 126 20.09 -7.25 11.19
N SER A 127 19.33 -8.27 10.87
CA SER A 127 19.68 -9.23 9.80
C SER A 127 18.93 -8.92 8.51
N LYS A 128 17.65 -8.59 8.60
CA LYS A 128 16.77 -8.44 7.42
C LYS A 128 15.99 -7.13 7.47
N ILE A 129 15.87 -6.49 6.31
CA ILE A 129 15.05 -5.28 6.14
C ILE A 129 14.06 -5.50 5.00
N PHE A 130 12.79 -5.47 5.34
CA PHE A 130 11.67 -5.51 4.41
C PHE A 130 11.26 -4.07 4.07
N VAL A 131 11.50 -3.67 2.83
CA VAL A 131 11.21 -2.31 2.35
C VAL A 131 9.93 -2.33 1.53
N MET A 132 8.96 -1.50 1.89
CA MET A 132 7.70 -1.37 1.16
C MET A 132 7.96 -0.93 -0.29
N GLY A 133 7.54 -1.75 -1.25
CA GLY A 133 7.82 -1.50 -2.67
C GLY A 133 9.23 -1.95 -3.09
N ASN A 134 9.60 -1.59 -4.31
CA ASN A 134 10.91 -1.90 -4.89
C ASN A 134 11.76 -0.65 -5.15
N ARG A 135 11.27 0.52 -4.74
CA ARG A 135 11.95 1.79 -4.93
C ARG A 135 13.01 1.99 -3.86
N ARG A 136 14.20 2.43 -4.26
CA ARG A 136 15.31 2.80 -3.34
C ARG A 136 15.83 1.69 -2.42
N LEU A 137 15.72 0.44 -2.80
CA LEU A 137 16.36 -0.66 -2.08
C LEU A 137 17.88 -0.43 -1.90
N GLY A 138 18.52 0.20 -2.89
CA GLY A 138 19.93 0.56 -2.86
C GLY A 138 20.30 1.50 -1.70
N TYR A 139 19.38 2.36 -1.24
CA TYR A 139 19.61 3.23 -0.09
C TYR A 139 20.00 2.43 1.14
N TYR A 140 19.25 1.39 1.45
CA TYR A 140 19.56 0.54 2.62
C TYR A 140 20.81 -0.32 2.41
N ARG A 141 21.07 -0.78 1.18
CA ARG A 141 22.29 -1.54 0.84
C ARG A 141 23.57 -0.73 0.99
N LEU A 142 23.53 0.59 0.83
CA LEU A 142 24.68 1.48 1.06
C LEU A 142 25.12 1.49 2.52
N TRP A 143 24.19 1.30 3.47
CA TRP A 143 24.49 1.39 4.89
C TRP A 143 25.01 0.09 5.49
N SER A 144 24.67 -1.06 4.90
CA SER A 144 25.18 -2.33 5.36
C SER A 144 25.15 -3.40 4.26
N ARG A 145 26.28 -4.04 4.05
CA ARG A 145 26.38 -5.25 3.23
C ARG A 145 25.88 -6.50 3.97
N ARG A 146 25.62 -6.41 5.28
CA ARG A 146 25.14 -7.51 6.13
C ARG A 146 23.62 -7.65 6.11
N TRP A 147 22.91 -6.63 5.63
CA TRP A 147 21.47 -6.67 5.55
C TRP A 147 21.00 -7.40 4.31
N GLU A 148 20.13 -8.35 4.48
CA GLU A 148 19.29 -8.78 3.40
C GLU A 148 18.16 -7.75 3.21
N VAL A 149 18.22 -7.00 2.13
CA VAL A 149 17.24 -5.95 1.81
C VAL A 149 16.22 -6.54 0.84
N ILE A 150 15.01 -6.75 1.34
CA ILE A 150 13.93 -7.50 0.69
C ILE A 150 12.82 -6.52 0.28
N PRO A 151 12.42 -6.48 -1.00
CA PRO A 151 11.22 -5.74 -1.39
C PRO A 151 9.99 -6.39 -0.77
N PHE A 152 9.18 -5.59 -0.09
CA PHE A 152 8.01 -6.07 0.62
C PHE A 152 6.73 -5.51 0.00
N MET A 153 5.73 -6.37 -0.18
CA MET A 153 4.42 -5.97 -0.66
C MET A 153 3.44 -5.89 0.51
N TYR A 154 2.75 -4.77 0.60
CA TYR A 154 1.59 -4.64 1.48
C TYR A 154 0.45 -5.50 0.94
N CYS A 155 -0.41 -6.00 1.82
CA CYS A 155 -1.67 -6.63 1.44
C CYS A 155 -2.83 -5.97 2.16
N THR A 156 -3.98 -5.98 1.52
CA THR A 156 -5.27 -5.56 2.09
C THR A 156 -6.09 -6.78 2.44
N GLU A 157 -7.16 -6.58 3.20
CA GLU A 157 -8.13 -7.64 3.46
C GLU A 157 -8.73 -8.12 2.13
N TRP A 158 -8.79 -9.44 1.95
CA TRP A 158 -9.38 -10.01 0.75
C TRP A 158 -10.89 -9.82 0.79
N ARG A 159 -11.44 -9.26 -0.28
CA ARG A 159 -12.88 -9.10 -0.46
C ARG A 159 -13.28 -9.74 -1.78
N GLU A 160 -14.29 -10.58 -1.76
CA GLU A 160 -14.82 -11.19 -2.98
C GLU A 160 -15.56 -10.14 -3.82
N ARG A 161 -15.28 -10.17 -5.13
CA ARG A 161 -16.05 -9.39 -6.08
C ARG A 161 -17.47 -9.94 -6.12
N GLN A 162 -18.47 -9.10 -5.84
CA GLN A 162 -19.86 -9.46 -6.01
C GLN A 162 -20.21 -9.52 -7.51
N PRO A 163 -21.15 -10.38 -7.92
CA PRO A 163 -21.68 -10.33 -9.26
C PRO A 163 -22.21 -8.93 -9.56
N PHE A 164 -21.62 -8.30 -10.55
CA PHE A 164 -22.02 -6.95 -10.96
C PHE A 164 -22.09 -6.92 -12.48
N THR A 165 -23.28 -6.66 -13.01
CA THR A 165 -23.47 -6.45 -14.44
C THR A 165 -23.35 -4.96 -14.71
N LEU A 166 -22.41 -4.59 -15.56
CA LEU A 166 -22.29 -3.21 -16.02
C LEU A 166 -23.57 -2.80 -16.76
N PRO A 167 -24.13 -1.61 -16.50
CA PRO A 167 -25.23 -1.10 -17.31
C PRO A 167 -24.82 -1.10 -18.78
N VAL A 168 -25.69 -1.67 -19.64
CA VAL A 168 -25.45 -1.85 -21.09
C VAL A 168 -25.26 -0.51 -21.81
N GLU A 169 -25.82 0.57 -21.27
CA GLU A 169 -25.74 1.94 -21.81
C GLU A 169 -24.32 2.54 -21.84
N ASN A 170 -23.35 1.92 -21.14
CA ASN A 170 -21.99 2.41 -21.02
C ASN A 170 -20.95 1.66 -21.87
N GLY A 171 -21.35 0.95 -22.94
CA GLY A 171 -20.55 -0.01 -23.70
C GLY A 171 -19.11 0.41 -24.02
N ASN A 172 -18.86 1.64 -24.45
CA ASN A 172 -17.55 2.10 -24.91
C ASN A 172 -16.97 3.25 -24.05
N ARG A 173 -17.49 3.47 -22.83
CA ARG A 173 -17.04 4.52 -21.92
C ARG A 173 -16.18 3.95 -20.78
N LEU A 174 -14.96 4.45 -20.61
CA LEU A 174 -14.10 4.14 -19.48
C LEU A 174 -14.62 4.84 -18.22
N ARG A 175 -14.81 4.08 -17.14
CA ARG A 175 -15.13 4.61 -15.82
C ARG A 175 -13.85 4.51 -14.98
N LEU A 176 -13.25 5.66 -14.71
CA LEU A 176 -12.01 5.80 -13.96
C LEU A 176 -12.34 6.29 -12.55
N LEU A 177 -11.77 5.66 -11.54
CA LEU A 177 -11.96 6.00 -10.13
C LEU A 177 -10.69 6.56 -9.51
N TYR A 178 -10.86 7.53 -8.64
CA TYR A 178 -9.87 7.92 -7.64
C TYR A 178 -10.43 7.69 -6.25
N VAL A 179 -9.62 7.14 -5.33
CA VAL A 179 -9.98 6.96 -3.91
C VAL A 179 -8.82 7.42 -3.04
N GLY A 180 -9.06 8.43 -2.21
CA GLY A 180 -8.08 8.94 -1.25
C GLY A 180 -8.32 10.38 -0.84
N SER A 181 -7.48 10.91 0.07
CA SER A 181 -7.54 12.31 0.49
C SER A 181 -7.21 13.26 -0.65
N LEU A 182 -7.90 14.42 -0.70
CA LEU A 182 -7.70 15.45 -1.72
C LEU A 182 -6.64 16.46 -1.25
N THR A 183 -5.37 16.01 -1.25
CA THR A 183 -4.21 16.80 -0.81
C THR A 183 -3.23 17.01 -1.95
N ALA A 184 -2.35 18.01 -1.81
CA ALA A 184 -1.31 18.30 -2.80
C ALA A 184 -0.43 17.07 -3.09
N ARG A 185 -0.11 16.27 -2.08
CA ARG A 185 0.68 15.03 -2.23
C ARG A 185 -0.02 13.98 -3.08
N LYS A 186 -1.35 13.86 -2.98
CA LYS A 186 -2.14 12.90 -3.77
C LYS A 186 -2.38 13.35 -5.21
N ASN A 187 -2.24 14.65 -5.48
CA ASN A 187 -2.13 15.26 -6.81
C ASN A 187 -3.27 14.90 -7.79
N VAL A 188 -4.52 14.92 -7.31
CA VAL A 188 -5.70 14.69 -8.17
C VAL A 188 -5.78 15.72 -9.30
N ALA A 189 -5.21 16.91 -9.09
CA ALA A 189 -5.11 17.94 -10.13
C ALA A 189 -4.37 17.44 -11.39
N CYS A 190 -3.36 16.57 -11.23
CA CYS A 190 -2.66 15.95 -12.38
C CYS A 190 -3.62 15.06 -13.20
N LEU A 191 -4.53 14.33 -12.55
CA LEU A 191 -5.54 13.53 -13.23
C LEU A 191 -6.48 14.41 -14.06
N LEU A 192 -6.99 15.49 -13.51
CA LEU A 192 -7.87 16.43 -14.24
C LEU A 192 -7.11 17.11 -15.40
N LYS A 193 -5.85 17.54 -15.17
CA LYS A 193 -4.99 18.09 -16.24
C LYS A 193 -4.77 17.08 -17.36
N ALA A 194 -4.52 15.82 -17.04
CA ALA A 194 -4.36 14.78 -18.05
C ALA A 194 -5.62 14.62 -18.90
N CYS A 195 -6.81 14.73 -18.29
CA CYS A 195 -8.07 14.68 -19.02
C CYS A 195 -8.29 15.89 -19.95
N MET A 196 -7.78 17.08 -19.59
CA MET A 196 -7.81 18.25 -20.46
C MET A 196 -6.99 18.05 -21.75
N LEU A 197 -5.97 17.19 -21.72
CA LEU A 197 -5.10 16.88 -22.87
C LEU A 197 -5.68 15.81 -23.82
N LEU A 198 -6.83 15.23 -23.47
CA LEU A 198 -7.55 14.29 -24.32
C LEU A 198 -8.30 15.03 -25.44
N SER A 199 -8.47 14.38 -26.59
CA SER A 199 -9.29 14.88 -27.68
C SER A 199 -10.78 14.95 -27.25
N PRO A 200 -11.63 15.75 -27.92
CA PRO A 200 -13.05 15.81 -27.62
C PRO A 200 -13.74 14.43 -27.68
N THR A 201 -13.37 13.59 -28.61
CA THR A 201 -13.91 12.23 -28.76
C THR A 201 -13.46 11.30 -27.64
N GLU A 202 -12.24 11.41 -27.16
CA GLU A 202 -11.74 10.63 -26.00
C GLU A 202 -12.43 11.09 -24.71
N ARG A 203 -12.67 12.40 -24.55
CA ARG A 203 -13.34 12.95 -23.38
C ARG A 203 -14.79 12.44 -23.23
N THR A 204 -15.54 12.33 -24.32
CA THR A 204 -16.89 11.76 -24.26
C THR A 204 -16.93 10.28 -23.88
N ARG A 205 -15.81 9.58 -24.05
CA ARG A 205 -15.63 8.17 -23.66
C ARG A 205 -15.04 8.00 -22.25
N LEU A 206 -14.99 9.06 -21.43
CA LEU A 206 -14.42 9.01 -20.09
C LEU A 206 -15.41 9.53 -19.04
N SER A 207 -15.52 8.84 -17.92
CA SER A 207 -16.13 9.33 -16.70
C SER A 207 -15.21 9.08 -15.52
N ILE A 208 -15.21 9.99 -14.55
CA ILE A 208 -14.32 9.95 -13.38
C ILE A 208 -15.16 10.08 -12.11
N GLY A 209 -15.02 9.11 -11.20
CA GLY A 209 -15.48 9.23 -9.83
C GLY A 209 -14.32 9.60 -8.92
N ILE A 210 -14.54 10.57 -8.04
CA ILE A 210 -13.56 11.03 -7.06
C ILE A 210 -14.12 10.81 -5.66
N VAL A 211 -13.58 9.79 -4.96
CA VAL A 211 -13.93 9.48 -3.57
C VAL A 211 -12.88 10.06 -2.64
N GLY A 212 -13.34 10.82 -1.67
CA GLY A 212 -12.53 11.44 -0.63
C GLY A 212 -12.82 12.90 -0.44
N ASP A 213 -12.07 13.50 0.51
CA ASP A 213 -12.14 14.92 0.84
C ASP A 213 -10.75 15.43 1.21
N GLY A 214 -10.59 16.76 1.28
CA GLY A 214 -9.35 17.39 1.69
C GLY A 214 -9.24 18.84 1.21
N GLU A 215 -8.14 19.46 1.59
CA GLU A 215 -7.84 20.86 1.35
C GLU A 215 -7.96 21.33 -0.10
N GLN A 216 -7.77 20.41 -1.06
CA GLN A 216 -7.80 20.75 -2.49
C GLN A 216 -9.20 20.60 -3.11
N ARG A 217 -10.22 20.17 -2.38
CA ARG A 217 -11.54 19.87 -2.94
C ARG A 217 -12.13 21.02 -3.75
N ALA A 218 -12.21 22.22 -3.18
CA ALA A 218 -12.80 23.38 -3.85
C ALA A 218 -12.07 23.75 -5.15
N MET A 219 -10.75 23.69 -5.15
CA MET A 219 -9.92 23.92 -6.34
C MET A 219 -10.17 22.84 -7.40
N LEU A 220 -10.26 21.57 -7.02
CA LEU A 220 -10.51 20.46 -7.95
C LEU A 220 -11.92 20.53 -8.56
N GLU A 221 -12.94 20.89 -7.78
CA GLU A 221 -14.31 21.10 -8.28
C GLU A 221 -14.37 22.26 -9.28
N THR A 222 -13.61 23.35 -9.03
CA THR A 222 -13.47 24.46 -9.98
C THR A 222 -12.80 24.01 -11.27
N MET A 223 -11.73 23.22 -11.19
CA MET A 223 -11.07 22.65 -12.37
C MET A 223 -12.00 21.74 -13.16
N ALA A 224 -12.81 20.93 -12.48
CA ALA A 224 -13.74 20.01 -13.14
C ALA A 224 -14.85 20.71 -13.94
N ARG A 225 -15.19 21.94 -13.59
CA ARG A 225 -16.16 22.80 -14.32
C ARG A 225 -15.54 23.53 -15.50
N SER A 226 -14.26 23.40 -15.75
CA SER A 226 -13.57 24.03 -16.89
C SER A 226 -14.13 23.52 -18.22
N GLU A 227 -14.27 24.41 -19.20
CA GLU A 227 -14.63 24.05 -20.59
C GLU A 227 -13.68 23.03 -21.20
N LEU A 228 -12.41 23.00 -20.75
CA LEU A 228 -11.42 22.03 -21.20
C LEU A 228 -11.75 20.58 -20.77
N LEU A 229 -12.66 20.38 -19.81
CA LEU A 229 -13.16 19.07 -19.41
C LEU A 229 -14.58 18.79 -19.95
N CYS A 230 -15.10 19.66 -20.83
CA CYS A 230 -16.38 19.40 -21.49
C CYS A 230 -16.37 18.02 -22.17
N GLY A 231 -17.39 17.21 -21.86
CA GLY A 231 -17.51 15.81 -22.32
C GLY A 231 -17.01 14.77 -21.32
N VAL A 232 -16.13 15.12 -20.37
CA VAL A 232 -15.77 14.21 -19.26
C VAL A 232 -16.82 14.32 -18.16
N GLY A 233 -17.41 13.20 -17.76
CA GLY A 233 -18.28 13.15 -16.59
C GLY A 233 -17.41 13.10 -15.32
N VAL A 234 -17.30 14.19 -14.56
CA VAL A 234 -16.57 14.21 -13.28
C VAL A 234 -17.56 14.31 -12.13
N GLU A 235 -17.51 13.33 -11.21
CA GLU A 235 -18.35 13.26 -10.03
C GLU A 235 -17.52 13.20 -8.75
N PHE A 236 -17.82 14.10 -7.81
CA PHE A 236 -17.23 14.09 -6.47
C PHE A 236 -18.15 13.37 -5.50
N LEU A 237 -17.77 12.18 -5.08
CA LEU A 237 -18.55 11.28 -4.22
C LEU A 237 -18.36 11.55 -2.71
N GLY A 238 -17.48 12.51 -2.37
CA GLY A 238 -17.15 12.83 -0.97
C GLY A 238 -16.48 11.68 -0.23
N THR A 239 -16.38 11.81 1.08
CA THR A 239 -15.84 10.75 1.94
C THR A 239 -16.85 9.60 2.02
N GLN A 240 -16.38 8.39 1.82
CA GLN A 240 -17.20 7.18 1.89
C GLN A 240 -16.70 6.25 3.01
N PRO A 241 -17.61 5.56 3.71
CA PRO A 241 -17.22 4.52 4.67
C PRO A 241 -16.39 3.42 4.02
N MET A 242 -15.38 2.91 4.73
CA MET A 242 -14.45 1.90 4.21
C MET A 242 -15.12 0.61 3.73
N ASP A 243 -16.23 0.23 4.34
CA ASP A 243 -17.02 -0.93 3.93
C ASP A 243 -17.80 -0.73 2.62
N ARG A 244 -18.07 0.52 2.23
CA ARG A 244 -18.71 0.86 0.94
C ARG A 244 -17.72 0.96 -0.22
N ILE A 245 -16.44 1.21 0.06
CA ILE A 245 -15.42 1.40 -0.98
C ILE A 245 -15.36 0.23 -1.99
N PRO A 246 -15.37 -1.05 -1.58
CA PRO A 246 -15.35 -2.17 -2.52
C PRO A 246 -16.55 -2.18 -3.47
N GLY A 247 -17.75 -1.87 -2.97
CA GLY A 247 -18.96 -1.77 -3.79
C GLY A 247 -18.89 -0.62 -4.80
N ILE A 248 -18.29 0.51 -4.40
CA ILE A 248 -18.04 1.64 -5.31
C ILE A 248 -17.01 1.24 -6.36
N MET A 249 -15.87 0.66 -5.97
CA MET A 249 -14.81 0.23 -6.90
C MET A 249 -15.35 -0.69 -8.00
N GLN A 250 -16.23 -1.62 -7.66
CA GLN A 250 -16.79 -2.58 -8.65
C GLN A 250 -17.60 -1.92 -9.76
N GLN A 251 -18.01 -0.68 -9.58
CA GLN A 251 -18.74 0.10 -10.59
C GLN A 251 -17.80 0.76 -11.62
N TYR A 252 -16.49 0.63 -11.46
CA TYR A 252 -15.47 1.26 -12.29
C TYR A 252 -14.59 0.22 -12.98
N ASP A 253 -14.00 0.61 -14.11
CA ASP A 253 -13.12 -0.24 -14.91
C ASP A 253 -11.66 -0.13 -14.48
N ALA A 254 -11.27 1.07 -14.02
CA ALA A 254 -9.90 1.35 -13.64
C ALA A 254 -9.82 2.27 -12.40
N LEU A 255 -8.70 2.19 -11.69
CA LEU A 255 -8.33 3.10 -10.61
C LEU A 255 -7.10 3.91 -11.01
N ALA A 256 -7.09 5.22 -10.74
CA ALA A 256 -5.93 6.09 -10.90
C ALA A 256 -5.37 6.51 -9.54
N LEU A 257 -4.05 6.37 -9.35
CA LEU A 257 -3.31 6.86 -8.18
C LEU A 257 -2.20 7.83 -8.63
N PRO A 258 -2.52 9.15 -8.82
CA PRO A 258 -1.62 10.13 -9.41
C PRO A 258 -0.66 10.77 -8.40
N SER A 259 -0.47 10.15 -7.23
CA SER A 259 0.29 10.73 -6.11
C SER A 259 1.71 11.11 -6.51
N LEU A 260 2.16 12.28 -6.06
CA LEU A 260 3.57 12.70 -6.13
C LEU A 260 4.45 11.81 -5.27
N HIS A 261 3.87 11.25 -4.21
CA HIS A 261 4.48 10.22 -3.39
C HIS A 261 3.41 9.46 -2.61
N ASP A 262 3.62 8.15 -2.55
CA ASP A 262 2.90 7.26 -1.63
C ASP A 262 3.83 6.13 -1.18
N GLY A 263 3.97 5.91 0.13
CA GLY A 263 4.81 4.84 0.67
C GLY A 263 4.44 3.48 0.07
N TRP A 264 3.12 3.21 -0.02
CA TRP A 264 2.61 2.06 -0.74
C TRP A 264 1.48 2.44 -1.71
N GLY A 265 0.34 2.90 -1.23
CA GLY A 265 -0.89 3.08 -2.00
C GLY A 265 -1.78 1.84 -1.93
N ALA A 266 -2.23 1.48 -0.72
CA ALA A 266 -3.01 0.27 -0.44
C ALA A 266 -4.26 0.11 -1.32
N VAL A 267 -4.85 1.23 -1.75
CA VAL A 267 -5.99 1.26 -2.68
C VAL A 267 -5.71 0.55 -4.02
N GLY A 268 -4.44 0.45 -4.43
CA GLY A 268 -4.02 -0.33 -5.60
C GLY A 268 -4.21 -1.83 -5.41
N ASN A 269 -3.96 -2.35 -4.20
CA ASN A 269 -4.27 -3.74 -3.86
C ASN A 269 -5.77 -3.99 -3.94
N GLU A 270 -6.57 -3.10 -3.32
CA GLU A 270 -8.04 -3.20 -3.32
C GLU A 270 -8.59 -3.20 -4.74
N ALA A 271 -8.10 -2.30 -5.59
CA ALA A 271 -8.49 -2.23 -6.99
C ALA A 271 -8.20 -3.55 -7.73
N LEU A 272 -6.97 -4.06 -7.64
CA LEU A 272 -6.58 -5.28 -8.34
C LEU A 272 -7.28 -6.54 -7.80
N THR A 273 -7.55 -6.62 -6.49
CA THR A 273 -8.31 -7.74 -5.90
C THR A 273 -9.76 -7.76 -6.39
N LEU A 274 -10.30 -6.61 -6.76
CA LEU A 274 -11.63 -6.46 -7.36
C LEU A 274 -11.59 -6.47 -8.90
N GLY A 275 -10.41 -6.65 -9.49
CA GLY A 275 -10.23 -6.79 -10.93
C GLY A 275 -10.17 -5.49 -11.72
N LEU A 276 -10.04 -4.32 -11.07
CA LEU A 276 -9.86 -3.05 -11.77
C LEU A 276 -8.47 -2.98 -12.43
N TYR A 277 -8.38 -2.26 -13.53
CA TYR A 277 -7.11 -1.89 -14.15
C TYR A 277 -6.48 -0.73 -13.35
N PHE A 278 -5.18 -0.76 -13.09
CA PHE A 278 -4.56 0.17 -12.17
C PHE A 278 -3.56 1.11 -12.85
N LEU A 279 -3.87 2.41 -12.87
CA LEU A 279 -2.98 3.48 -13.33
C LEU A 279 -2.25 4.07 -12.11
N CYS A 280 -0.94 3.87 -12.05
CA CYS A 280 -0.16 4.22 -10.86
C CYS A 280 1.03 5.10 -11.19
N SER A 281 1.24 6.17 -10.41
CA SER A 281 2.47 6.95 -10.55
C SER A 281 3.71 6.13 -10.14
N ASP A 282 4.84 6.39 -10.77
CA ASP A 282 6.11 5.73 -10.49
C ASP A 282 6.69 6.08 -9.10
N HIS A 283 6.09 7.03 -8.40
CA HIS A 283 6.43 7.43 -7.04
C HIS A 283 5.57 6.76 -5.95
N CYS A 284 4.76 5.78 -6.31
CA CYS A 284 4.03 4.94 -5.36
C CYS A 284 4.68 3.56 -5.23
N GLY A 285 4.70 2.99 -4.01
CA GLY A 285 5.20 1.63 -3.78
C GLY A 285 4.39 0.58 -4.54
N ALA A 286 3.07 0.79 -4.64
CA ALA A 286 2.13 -0.10 -5.33
C ALA A 286 2.37 -0.24 -6.84
N ARG A 287 3.21 0.60 -7.48
CA ARG A 287 3.65 0.36 -8.86
C ARG A 287 4.25 -1.05 -9.05
N MET A 288 4.76 -1.63 -7.96
CA MET A 288 5.31 -2.98 -7.95
C MET A 288 4.25 -4.04 -8.34
N LEU A 289 2.97 -3.74 -8.19
CA LEU A 289 1.84 -4.59 -8.60
C LEU A 289 1.65 -4.62 -10.12
N LEU A 290 2.31 -3.72 -10.85
CA LEU A 290 2.21 -3.54 -12.31
C LEU A 290 3.33 -4.25 -13.08
N ASN A 291 4.07 -5.15 -12.44
CA ASN A 291 5.11 -5.97 -13.08
C ASN A 291 4.54 -7.06 -14.02
N ARG A 292 3.20 -7.26 -14.03
CA ARG A 292 2.49 -8.12 -14.97
C ARG A 292 1.73 -7.26 -15.99
N PRO A 293 1.92 -7.49 -17.30
CA PRO A 293 1.06 -6.92 -18.33
C PRO A 293 -0.42 -7.27 -18.05
N GLY A 294 -1.33 -6.32 -18.23
CA GLY A 294 -2.76 -6.51 -17.96
C GLY A 294 -3.21 -6.11 -16.56
N ASN A 295 -2.32 -5.90 -15.59
CA ASN A 295 -2.69 -5.32 -14.29
C ASN A 295 -2.91 -3.81 -14.36
N GLY A 296 -2.20 -3.11 -15.24
CA GLY A 296 -2.28 -1.66 -15.33
C GLY A 296 -1.09 -1.04 -16.07
N CYS A 297 -0.94 0.26 -15.93
CA CYS A 297 0.20 1.01 -16.45
C CYS A 297 0.80 1.96 -15.41
N THR A 298 2.09 2.23 -15.55
CA THR A 298 2.82 3.19 -14.71
C THR A 298 3.08 4.45 -15.51
N PHE A 299 2.93 5.61 -14.88
CA PHE A 299 3.27 6.90 -15.45
C PHE A 299 4.16 7.69 -14.49
N LYS A 300 4.89 8.69 -15.04
CA LYS A 300 5.79 9.54 -14.27
C LYS A 300 5.01 10.48 -13.35
N ALA A 301 5.41 10.53 -12.09
CA ALA A 301 4.76 11.35 -11.08
C ALA A 301 4.73 12.84 -11.47
N GLY A 302 3.55 13.45 -11.44
CA GLY A 302 3.34 14.85 -11.80
C GLY A 302 3.29 15.15 -13.30
N ASP A 303 3.47 14.15 -14.16
CA ASP A 303 3.46 14.27 -15.61
C ASP A 303 2.05 14.01 -16.17
N ALA A 304 1.33 15.09 -16.49
CA ALA A 304 -0.04 14.99 -16.99
C ALA A 304 -0.09 14.43 -18.43
N ASP A 305 0.92 14.69 -19.26
CA ASP A 305 1.00 14.17 -20.62
C ASP A 305 1.15 12.66 -20.62
N HIS A 306 2.04 12.14 -19.77
CA HIS A 306 2.24 10.69 -19.63
C HIS A 306 0.99 10.01 -19.06
N LEU A 307 0.31 10.62 -18.08
CA LEU A 307 -0.96 10.11 -17.56
C LEU A 307 -2.07 10.16 -18.63
N ALA A 308 -2.14 11.22 -19.44
CA ALA A 308 -3.07 11.30 -20.57
C ALA A 308 -2.83 10.18 -21.59
N ALA A 309 -1.58 9.86 -21.88
CA ALA A 309 -1.23 8.74 -22.76
C ALA A 309 -1.71 7.39 -22.17
N CYS A 310 -1.53 7.17 -20.86
CA CYS A 310 -2.06 5.98 -20.17
C CYS A 310 -3.59 5.93 -20.22
N ILE A 311 -4.30 7.04 -20.00
CA ILE A 311 -5.77 7.09 -20.06
C ILE A 311 -6.23 6.80 -21.49
N ARG A 312 -5.61 7.40 -22.51
CA ARG A 312 -5.92 7.16 -23.92
C ARG A 312 -5.77 5.69 -24.29
N GLN A 313 -4.66 5.07 -23.89
CA GLN A 313 -4.45 3.64 -24.09
C GLN A 313 -5.54 2.81 -23.41
N THR A 314 -5.93 3.17 -22.18
CA THR A 314 -6.98 2.48 -21.42
C THR A 314 -8.35 2.61 -22.12
N ILE A 315 -8.69 3.79 -22.65
CA ILE A 315 -9.92 4.02 -23.44
C ILE A 315 -9.96 3.14 -24.69
N ASN A 316 -8.81 3.05 -25.39
CA ASN A 316 -8.72 2.32 -26.65
C ASN A 316 -8.78 0.79 -26.47
N HIS A 317 -8.41 0.28 -25.29
CA HIS A 317 -8.41 -1.15 -24.98
C HIS A 317 -9.46 -1.54 -23.92
N ILE A 318 -10.53 -0.77 -23.77
CA ILE A 318 -11.52 -0.95 -22.69
C ILE A 318 -12.16 -2.35 -22.67
N GLU A 319 -12.43 -2.94 -23.84
CA GLU A 319 -12.99 -4.28 -23.95
C GLU A 319 -12.03 -5.33 -23.40
N ALA A 320 -10.78 -5.33 -23.84
CA ALA A 320 -9.74 -6.25 -23.33
C ALA A 320 -9.47 -6.06 -21.83
N ILE A 321 -9.58 -4.82 -21.32
CA ILE A 321 -9.47 -4.53 -19.89
C ILE A 321 -10.62 -5.16 -19.12
N ARG A 322 -11.84 -5.15 -19.63
CA ARG A 322 -13.01 -5.77 -19.01
C ARG A 322 -12.93 -7.30 -19.06
N GLU A 323 -12.53 -7.86 -20.18
CA GLU A 323 -12.29 -9.30 -20.31
C GLU A 323 -11.24 -9.81 -19.34
N GLY A 324 -10.18 -9.03 -19.08
CA GLY A 324 -9.10 -9.36 -18.15
C GLY A 324 -9.44 -9.27 -16.66
N ILE A 325 -10.68 -8.95 -16.24
CA ILE A 325 -11.07 -8.81 -14.83
C ILE A 325 -10.74 -10.07 -14.01
N ASN A 326 -11.20 -11.24 -14.49
CA ASN A 326 -11.02 -12.50 -13.75
C ASN A 326 -9.55 -12.90 -13.66
N GLU A 327 -8.76 -12.59 -14.68
CA GLU A 327 -7.32 -12.83 -14.65
C GLU A 327 -6.60 -11.96 -13.61
N ARG A 328 -7.00 -10.68 -13.49
CA ARG A 328 -6.45 -9.77 -12.47
C ARG A 328 -6.81 -10.24 -11.07
N ILE A 329 -8.03 -10.70 -10.84
CA ILE A 329 -8.48 -11.27 -9.56
C ILE A 329 -7.67 -12.53 -9.23
N ALA A 330 -7.54 -13.47 -10.17
CA ALA A 330 -6.78 -14.71 -9.98
C ALA A 330 -5.30 -14.42 -9.68
N TRP A 331 -4.70 -13.48 -10.42
CA TRP A 331 -3.32 -13.05 -10.16
C TRP A 331 -3.20 -12.43 -8.76
N SER A 332 -4.14 -11.58 -8.36
CA SER A 332 -4.15 -10.93 -7.06
C SER A 332 -4.25 -11.95 -5.93
N ARG A 333 -5.12 -12.95 -6.06
CA ARG A 333 -5.27 -14.05 -5.09
C ARG A 333 -3.94 -14.80 -4.90
N LYS A 334 -3.25 -15.11 -6.00
CA LYS A 334 -1.98 -15.83 -6.00
C LYS A 334 -0.80 -15.00 -5.47
N ASN A 335 -0.81 -13.67 -5.67
CA ASN A 335 0.40 -12.86 -5.47
C ASN A 335 0.29 -11.85 -4.33
N ILE A 336 -0.88 -11.31 -4.03
CA ILE A 336 -1.05 -10.20 -3.08
C ILE A 336 -2.13 -10.44 -2.02
N SER A 337 -2.69 -11.65 -1.94
CA SER A 337 -3.54 -12.05 -0.80
C SER A 337 -2.71 -12.08 0.49
N GLY A 338 -3.37 -11.99 1.64
CA GLY A 338 -2.72 -12.11 2.94
C GLY A 338 -1.90 -13.40 3.05
N HIS A 339 -2.44 -14.52 2.54
CA HIS A 339 -1.74 -15.81 2.53
C HIS A 339 -0.47 -15.80 1.65
N ALA A 340 -0.56 -15.28 0.42
CA ALA A 340 0.58 -15.20 -0.49
C ALA A 340 1.70 -14.29 0.06
N VAL A 341 1.33 -13.18 0.69
CA VAL A 341 2.30 -12.27 1.33
C VAL A 341 2.91 -12.94 2.56
N ALA A 342 2.12 -13.64 3.39
CA ALA A 342 2.62 -14.38 4.55
C ALA A 342 3.61 -15.48 4.14
N GLN A 343 3.31 -16.28 3.11
CA GLN A 343 4.23 -17.31 2.59
C GLN A 343 5.57 -16.70 2.15
N ARG A 344 5.52 -15.62 1.37
CA ARG A 344 6.73 -14.93 0.92
C ARG A 344 7.51 -14.31 2.08
N PHE A 345 6.82 -13.73 3.04
CA PHE A 345 7.45 -13.19 4.25
C PHE A 345 8.19 -14.28 5.03
N LEU A 346 7.53 -15.42 5.27
CA LEU A 346 8.12 -16.56 5.97
C LEU A 346 9.28 -17.20 5.21
N SER A 347 9.21 -17.34 3.88
CA SER A 347 10.30 -17.91 3.10
C SER A 347 11.61 -17.14 3.28
N HIS A 348 11.53 -15.83 3.51
CA HIS A 348 12.70 -15.02 3.85
C HIS A 348 13.15 -15.16 5.31
N LEU A 349 12.28 -15.54 6.23
CA LEU A 349 12.65 -15.70 7.65
C LEU A 349 13.21 -17.09 7.95
N ILE A 350 12.69 -18.13 7.28
CA ILE A 350 13.02 -19.53 7.53
C ILE A 350 14.20 -20.00 6.63
N SER A 351 14.38 -19.42 5.44
CA SER A 351 15.56 -19.72 4.60
C SER A 351 16.81 -19.14 5.26
N ASP A 352 17.61 -20.04 5.82
CA ASP A 352 18.93 -19.70 6.33
C ASP A 352 19.87 -19.43 5.15
N PRO A 353 20.62 -18.33 5.08
CA PRO A 353 21.55 -18.06 4.00
C PRO A 353 22.82 -18.93 4.04
N GLN A 354 22.84 -20.01 4.81
CA GLN A 354 23.99 -20.92 4.97
C GLN A 354 23.72 -22.36 4.51
N SER A 355 22.76 -22.62 3.63
CA SER A 355 22.63 -23.92 2.94
C SER A 355 22.99 -23.82 1.47
#